data_2816f2a4a001b2ca846c27e8d0be9b5b
#
_entry.id   2816f2a4a001b2ca846c27e8d0be9b5b
#
_cell.length_a   1.000
_cell.length_b   1.000
_cell.length_c   1.000
_cell.angle_alpha   90.00
_cell.angle_beta   90.00
_cell.angle_gamma   90.00
#
_symmetry.space_group_name_H-M   'P 1'
#
loop_
_entity.id
_entity.type
_entity.pdbx_description
1 polymer ?
#
loop_
_entity_poly.entity_id
_entity_poly.type
_entity_poly.pdbx_seq_one_letter_code
_entity_poly.pdbx_strand_id
1 'polypeptide(L)'
;MAIMEKEFHCKRDELTIRGMQYFPCPFEEKEKYPVAILCHGFTGNYRSMENYGRKFAELGYIAVGFDFCGGGALVQEDPVRSDGETTDMRISTEVEDLSAVIDQVKGFPYADLQRILLAGVSQGGFVAGLAAARRREEISGLIMVYPALCIPDHARRGCLGGACYDPKKVPDRIDCGRSVLGKGFHDEVAGMDPFLELSAYGGRVLLIQGLEDGIVDYSYAVKARASYEKGQCRLQLVRNMGHSPDEGQFESIFASIRQFLAGREEILSIRIIITHSEKLCDNGAEQCNLYFTGYCESPYFQGTVLPGGCDVRREDPGKGKAVRAEYTLEGLDCEGQRCRLHIVNQWGQEDWEPVIRTDSRALAWLNEADLTAVLENGAGGPTVRIFAGRAGE
;
A
#
# COMPACT_ATOMS: atom_id res chain seq x y z
N MET A 1 -7.40 -16.95 -15.26
CA MET A 1 -7.34 -16.56 -16.70
C MET A 1 -6.13 -15.65 -16.87
N ALA A 2 -5.50 -15.62 -18.06
CA ALA A 2 -4.32 -14.78 -18.27
C ALA A 2 -4.74 -13.30 -18.39
N ILE A 3 -4.07 -12.42 -17.65
CA ILE A 3 -4.20 -10.97 -17.76
C ILE A 3 -3.68 -10.54 -19.13
N MET A 4 -4.45 -9.71 -19.85
CA MET A 4 -4.02 -9.15 -21.12
C MET A 4 -3.08 -7.96 -20.85
N GLU A 5 -1.97 -7.91 -21.59
CA GLU A 5 -0.98 -6.85 -21.53
C GLU A 5 -0.87 -6.15 -22.87
N LYS A 6 -0.66 -4.83 -22.83
CA LYS A 6 -0.46 -4.01 -24.04
C LYS A 6 0.56 -2.93 -23.75
N GLU A 7 1.48 -2.72 -24.70
CA GLU A 7 2.43 -1.60 -24.61
C GLU A 7 1.69 -0.26 -24.50
N PHE A 8 2.26 0.62 -23.68
CA PHE A 8 1.78 1.96 -23.42
C PHE A 8 2.83 2.98 -23.85
N HIS A 9 2.42 4.07 -24.46
CA HIS A 9 3.27 5.22 -24.69
C HIS A 9 2.46 6.52 -24.69
N CYS A 10 3.09 7.59 -24.26
CA CYS A 10 2.61 8.96 -24.39
C CYS A 10 3.78 9.94 -24.57
N LYS A 11 3.50 11.20 -24.72
CA LYS A 11 4.51 12.25 -24.87
C LYS A 11 4.47 13.22 -23.70
N ARG A 12 5.65 13.62 -23.21
CA ARG A 12 5.89 14.85 -22.49
C ARG A 12 6.86 15.68 -23.32
N ASP A 13 6.39 16.75 -23.90
CA ASP A 13 7.15 17.53 -24.89
C ASP A 13 7.69 16.63 -26.03
N GLU A 14 9.00 16.65 -26.26
CA GLU A 14 9.67 15.82 -27.28
C GLU A 14 10.01 14.39 -26.76
N LEU A 15 9.92 14.15 -25.44
CA LEU A 15 10.26 12.88 -24.84
C LEU A 15 9.09 11.90 -24.92
N THR A 16 9.39 10.64 -25.21
CA THR A 16 8.42 9.55 -25.19
C THR A 16 8.50 8.82 -23.86
N ILE A 17 7.38 8.78 -23.18
CA ILE A 17 7.16 7.95 -21.99
C ILE A 17 6.62 6.61 -22.47
N ARG A 18 7.19 5.51 -21.98
CA ARG A 18 6.81 4.13 -22.35
C ARG A 18 6.52 3.29 -21.12
N GLY A 19 5.75 2.24 -21.31
CA GLY A 19 5.36 1.34 -20.22
C GLY A 19 4.45 0.21 -20.69
N MET A 20 3.63 -0.27 -19.78
CA MET A 20 2.73 -1.40 -19.99
C MET A 20 1.36 -1.15 -19.36
N GLN A 21 0.32 -1.56 -20.05
CA GLN A 21 -1.05 -1.65 -19.54
C GLN A 21 -1.38 -3.10 -19.18
N TYR A 22 -2.06 -3.28 -18.06
CA TYR A 22 -2.57 -4.56 -17.58
C TYR A 22 -4.10 -4.46 -17.49
N PHE A 23 -4.80 -5.37 -18.15
CA PHE A 23 -6.26 -5.32 -18.26
C PHE A 23 -6.92 -6.37 -17.39
N PRO A 24 -8.06 -6.08 -16.76
CA PRO A 24 -8.83 -7.08 -16.03
C PRO A 24 -9.33 -8.18 -16.96
N CYS A 25 -9.66 -9.33 -16.41
CA CYS A 25 -10.22 -10.44 -17.17
C CYS A 25 -11.58 -10.87 -16.54
N PRO A 26 -12.70 -10.81 -17.29
CA PRO A 26 -12.80 -10.40 -18.70
C PRO A 26 -12.64 -8.88 -18.90
N PHE A 27 -12.18 -8.48 -20.08
CA PHE A 27 -12.11 -7.07 -20.50
C PHE A 27 -12.99 -6.84 -21.70
N GLU A 28 -13.85 -5.83 -21.63
CA GLU A 28 -14.73 -5.39 -22.71
C GLU A 28 -14.52 -3.90 -23.01
N GLU A 29 -14.10 -3.57 -24.23
CA GLU A 29 -13.69 -2.21 -24.60
C GLU A 29 -14.81 -1.16 -24.48
N LYS A 30 -16.06 -1.58 -24.43
CA LYS A 30 -17.23 -0.71 -24.25
C LYS A 30 -17.56 -0.39 -22.79
N GLU A 31 -17.01 -1.16 -21.87
CA GLU A 31 -17.20 -0.96 -20.44
C GLU A 31 -16.25 0.10 -19.90
N LYS A 32 -16.59 0.67 -18.73
CA LYS A 32 -15.76 1.65 -18.03
C LYS A 32 -15.08 1.01 -16.83
N TYR A 33 -13.77 1.15 -16.78
CA TYR A 33 -12.94 0.57 -15.72
C TYR A 33 -12.23 1.64 -14.91
N PRO A 34 -12.09 1.47 -13.60
CA PRO A 34 -11.18 2.30 -12.81
C PRO A 34 -9.76 2.11 -13.32
N VAL A 35 -8.93 3.15 -13.21
CA VAL A 35 -7.55 3.11 -13.66
C VAL A 35 -6.60 3.33 -12.50
N ALA A 36 -5.57 2.49 -12.37
CA ALA A 36 -4.46 2.65 -11.45
C ALA A 36 -3.19 3.00 -12.22
N ILE A 37 -2.60 4.17 -11.97
CA ILE A 37 -1.33 4.59 -12.56
C ILE A 37 -0.22 4.30 -11.55
N LEU A 38 0.80 3.53 -11.97
CA LEU A 38 1.80 2.93 -11.09
C LEU A 38 3.17 3.58 -11.30
N CYS A 39 3.71 4.16 -10.24
CA CYS A 39 4.96 4.92 -10.22
C CYS A 39 6.07 4.11 -9.55
N HIS A 40 7.13 3.77 -10.29
CA HIS A 40 8.29 3.03 -9.78
C HIS A 40 9.21 3.90 -8.90
N GLY A 41 10.05 3.25 -8.08
CA GLY A 41 11.07 3.92 -7.28
C GLY A 41 12.32 4.30 -8.07
N PHE A 42 13.26 5.00 -7.41
CA PHE A 42 14.55 5.37 -7.98
C PHE A 42 15.27 4.16 -8.57
N THR A 43 15.82 4.29 -9.78
CA THR A 43 16.46 3.22 -10.57
C THR A 43 15.53 2.09 -11.04
N GLY A 44 14.26 2.10 -10.67
CA GLY A 44 13.25 1.15 -11.14
C GLY A 44 12.76 1.46 -12.56
N ASN A 45 11.82 0.64 -13.02
CA ASN A 45 11.13 0.79 -14.29
C ASN A 45 9.71 0.18 -14.18
N TYR A 46 8.94 0.21 -15.25
CA TYR A 46 7.59 -0.35 -15.27
C TYR A 46 7.54 -1.84 -14.89
N ARG A 47 8.62 -2.63 -15.20
CA ARG A 47 8.70 -4.05 -14.82
C ARG A 47 8.78 -4.25 -13.31
N SER A 48 9.37 -3.31 -12.58
CA SER A 48 9.37 -3.36 -11.12
C SER A 48 7.96 -3.18 -10.52
N MET A 49 7.04 -2.66 -11.34
CA MET A 49 5.63 -2.49 -10.98
C MET A 49 4.71 -3.58 -11.57
N GLU A 50 5.26 -4.59 -12.28
CA GLU A 50 4.48 -5.65 -12.95
C GLU A 50 3.56 -6.40 -11.98
N ASN A 51 4.09 -6.82 -10.82
CA ASN A 51 3.29 -7.52 -9.81
C ASN A 51 2.13 -6.64 -9.31
N TYR A 52 2.37 -5.34 -9.10
CA TYR A 52 1.30 -4.39 -8.78
C TYR A 52 0.29 -4.29 -9.92
N GLY A 53 0.76 -4.18 -11.17
CA GLY A 53 -0.09 -4.09 -12.35
C GLY A 53 -1.05 -5.29 -12.47
N ARG A 54 -0.51 -6.50 -12.34
CA ARG A 54 -1.30 -7.74 -12.39
C ARG A 54 -2.31 -7.82 -11.26
N LYS A 55 -1.92 -7.48 -10.02
CA LYS A 55 -2.81 -7.48 -8.86
C LYS A 55 -3.92 -6.43 -8.98
N PHE A 56 -3.65 -5.24 -9.49
CA PHE A 56 -4.69 -4.25 -9.76
C PHE A 56 -5.65 -4.74 -10.86
N ALA A 57 -5.15 -5.42 -11.90
CA ALA A 57 -5.99 -6.01 -12.95
C ALA A 57 -6.89 -7.13 -12.37
N GLU A 58 -6.41 -7.94 -11.43
CA GLU A 58 -7.22 -8.92 -10.68
C GLU A 58 -8.36 -8.26 -9.88
N LEU A 59 -8.14 -7.03 -9.41
CA LEU A 59 -9.15 -6.22 -8.71
C LEU A 59 -10.10 -5.45 -9.65
N GLY A 60 -10.04 -5.71 -10.97
CA GLY A 60 -10.90 -5.08 -11.96
C GLY A 60 -10.46 -3.68 -12.42
N TYR A 61 -9.22 -3.27 -12.10
CA TYR A 61 -8.64 -2.02 -12.59
C TYR A 61 -7.89 -2.25 -13.91
N ILE A 62 -7.86 -1.24 -14.77
CA ILE A 62 -6.80 -1.15 -15.75
C ILE A 62 -5.60 -0.51 -15.06
N ALA A 63 -4.48 -1.22 -15.02
CA ALA A 63 -3.27 -0.69 -14.44
C ALA A 63 -2.30 -0.21 -15.53
N VAL A 64 -1.65 0.93 -15.30
CA VAL A 64 -0.68 1.53 -16.22
C VAL A 64 0.63 1.73 -15.47
N GLY A 65 1.60 0.84 -15.71
CA GLY A 65 2.99 1.02 -15.27
C GLY A 65 3.79 1.71 -16.37
N PHE A 66 4.61 2.67 -16.03
CA PHE A 66 5.42 3.43 -16.99
C PHE A 66 6.80 3.75 -16.41
N ASP A 67 7.76 4.07 -17.29
CA ASP A 67 9.06 4.57 -16.89
C ASP A 67 9.07 6.09 -16.88
N PHE A 68 9.55 6.70 -15.81
CA PHE A 68 9.88 8.11 -15.81
C PHE A 68 10.98 8.42 -16.82
N CYS A 69 10.92 9.58 -17.48
CA CYS A 69 11.97 10.03 -18.38
C CYS A 69 13.32 10.16 -17.65
N GLY A 70 14.34 9.46 -18.17
CA GLY A 70 15.61 9.32 -17.49
C GLY A 70 15.67 8.24 -16.41
N GLY A 71 14.54 7.59 -16.09
CA GLY A 71 14.48 6.43 -15.19
C GLY A 71 15.03 5.14 -15.82
N GLY A 72 14.89 4.01 -15.09
CA GLY A 72 15.24 2.70 -15.61
C GLY A 72 16.74 2.44 -15.78
N ALA A 73 17.60 3.12 -15.01
CA ALA A 73 19.05 3.04 -15.13
C ALA A 73 19.64 1.63 -14.96
N LEU A 74 18.89 0.70 -14.36
CA LEU A 74 19.34 -0.69 -14.18
C LEU A 74 19.12 -1.58 -15.41
N VAL A 75 18.32 -1.14 -16.39
CA VAL A 75 17.94 -1.94 -17.56
C VAL A 75 18.14 -1.10 -18.83
N GLN A 76 19.40 -0.76 -19.11
CA GLN A 76 19.77 0.08 -20.26
C GLN A 76 19.36 -0.51 -21.62
N GLU A 77 19.12 -1.82 -21.70
CA GLU A 77 18.79 -2.54 -22.92
C GLU A 77 17.28 -2.84 -23.07
N ASP A 78 16.41 -2.31 -22.17
CA ASP A 78 14.98 -2.54 -22.29
C ASP A 78 14.42 -1.73 -23.49
N PRO A 79 13.85 -2.39 -24.53
CA PRO A 79 13.31 -1.70 -25.70
C PRO A 79 12.08 -0.83 -25.38
N VAL A 80 11.48 -1.01 -24.20
CA VAL A 80 10.31 -0.26 -23.75
C VAL A 80 10.71 0.96 -22.88
N ARG A 81 11.99 1.21 -22.68
CA ARG A 81 12.48 2.34 -21.86
C ARG A 81 12.01 3.69 -22.39
N SER A 82 11.60 4.58 -21.48
CA SER A 82 11.32 6.00 -21.79
C SER A 82 12.59 6.78 -22.20
N ASP A 83 12.39 7.85 -22.95
CA ASP A 83 13.48 8.74 -23.38
C ASP A 83 14.07 9.51 -22.18
N GLY A 84 15.20 10.17 -22.39
CA GLY A 84 15.86 11.03 -21.40
C GLY A 84 17.03 10.38 -20.66
N GLU A 85 17.73 11.23 -19.92
CA GLU A 85 18.94 10.85 -19.15
C GLU A 85 18.69 11.06 -17.65
N THR A 86 19.22 10.17 -16.81
CA THR A 86 19.07 10.26 -15.34
C THR A 86 19.66 11.55 -14.76
N THR A 87 20.66 12.14 -15.44
CA THR A 87 21.26 13.43 -15.05
C THR A 87 20.30 14.62 -15.23
N ASP A 88 19.29 14.48 -16.08
CA ASP A 88 18.27 15.51 -16.32
C ASP A 88 17.03 15.31 -15.45
N MET A 89 16.91 14.16 -14.80
CA MET A 89 15.81 13.81 -13.92
C MET A 89 15.69 14.80 -12.74
N ARG A 90 14.47 15.17 -12.41
CA ARG A 90 14.06 15.98 -11.26
C ARG A 90 12.77 15.40 -10.71
N ILE A 91 12.45 15.66 -9.44
CA ILE A 91 11.13 15.35 -8.91
C ILE A 91 10.03 16.10 -9.67
N SER A 92 10.28 17.36 -10.04
CA SER A 92 9.33 18.14 -10.85
C SER A 92 9.10 17.54 -12.24
N THR A 93 10.16 17.07 -12.93
CA THR A 93 10.01 16.45 -14.25
C THR A 93 9.33 15.09 -14.18
N GLU A 94 9.54 14.31 -13.12
CA GLU A 94 8.78 13.07 -12.89
C GLU A 94 7.29 13.34 -12.63
N VAL A 95 6.95 14.43 -11.92
CA VAL A 95 5.56 14.86 -11.76
C VAL A 95 4.94 15.32 -13.09
N GLU A 96 5.73 15.95 -13.97
CA GLU A 96 5.29 16.29 -15.34
C GLU A 96 5.08 15.04 -16.19
N ASP A 97 5.97 14.05 -16.11
CA ASP A 97 5.80 12.75 -16.77
C ASP A 97 4.50 12.07 -16.31
N LEU A 98 4.27 11.99 -15.00
CA LEU A 98 3.05 11.42 -14.45
C LEU A 98 1.81 12.21 -14.89
N SER A 99 1.90 13.54 -15.00
CA SER A 99 0.81 14.37 -15.49
C SER A 99 0.48 14.07 -16.95
N ALA A 100 1.49 13.86 -17.80
CA ALA A 100 1.30 13.45 -19.19
C ALA A 100 0.65 12.05 -19.29
N VAL A 101 1.03 11.13 -18.41
CA VAL A 101 0.40 9.80 -18.31
C VAL A 101 -1.06 9.91 -17.88
N ILE A 102 -1.39 10.76 -16.91
CA ILE A 102 -2.78 11.01 -16.48
C ILE A 102 -3.60 11.55 -17.67
N ASP A 103 -3.07 12.52 -18.41
CA ASP A 103 -3.76 13.09 -19.57
C ASP A 103 -3.98 12.06 -20.70
N GLN A 104 -3.00 11.19 -20.95
CA GLN A 104 -3.14 10.08 -21.89
C GLN A 104 -4.21 9.09 -21.47
N VAL A 105 -4.22 8.70 -20.18
CA VAL A 105 -5.22 7.81 -19.59
C VAL A 105 -6.63 8.36 -19.72
N LYS A 106 -6.81 9.67 -19.54
CA LYS A 106 -8.12 10.34 -19.71
C LYS A 106 -8.64 10.24 -21.14
N GLY A 107 -7.77 10.03 -22.11
CA GLY A 107 -8.13 9.79 -23.51
C GLY A 107 -8.58 8.36 -23.82
N PHE A 108 -8.48 7.41 -22.91
CA PHE A 108 -8.89 6.02 -23.16
C PHE A 108 -10.41 5.89 -23.15
N PRO A 109 -11.01 5.26 -24.19
CA PRO A 109 -12.46 5.10 -24.27
C PRO A 109 -13.05 4.25 -23.15
N TYR A 110 -12.24 3.40 -22.54
CA TYR A 110 -12.61 2.48 -21.45
C TYR A 110 -12.23 2.99 -20.04
N ALA A 111 -11.62 4.17 -19.91
CA ALA A 111 -11.29 4.71 -18.59
C ALA A 111 -12.52 5.33 -17.90
N ASP A 112 -12.71 5.03 -16.64
CA ASP A 112 -13.61 5.74 -15.74
C ASP A 112 -12.89 6.92 -15.11
N LEU A 113 -13.18 8.12 -15.59
CA LEU A 113 -12.49 9.35 -15.17
C LEU A 113 -12.81 9.78 -13.73
N GLN A 114 -13.84 9.20 -13.11
CA GLN A 114 -14.15 9.43 -11.71
C GLN A 114 -13.34 8.52 -10.77
N ARG A 115 -12.66 7.51 -11.32
CA ARG A 115 -11.93 6.49 -10.56
C ARG A 115 -10.50 6.31 -11.07
N ILE A 116 -9.74 7.42 -11.15
CA ILE A 116 -8.29 7.40 -11.43
C ILE A 116 -7.54 7.39 -10.11
N LEU A 117 -6.75 6.35 -9.88
CA LEU A 117 -5.94 6.12 -8.70
C LEU A 117 -4.46 6.30 -9.04
N LEU A 118 -3.70 6.95 -8.17
CA LEU A 118 -2.24 6.93 -8.21
C LEU A 118 -1.69 5.98 -7.17
N ALA A 119 -0.75 5.13 -7.56
CA ALA A 119 -0.03 4.24 -6.64
C ALA A 119 1.47 4.31 -6.93
N GLY A 120 2.28 4.47 -5.90
CA GLY A 120 3.73 4.58 -6.10
C GLY A 120 4.53 4.00 -4.96
N VAL A 121 5.75 3.53 -5.27
CA VAL A 121 6.70 2.97 -4.32
C VAL A 121 7.92 3.88 -4.21
N SER A 122 8.46 4.06 -3.00
CA SER A 122 9.69 4.81 -2.76
C SER A 122 9.63 6.22 -3.38
N GLN A 123 10.57 6.61 -4.25
CA GLN A 123 10.55 7.90 -4.98
C GLN A 123 9.26 8.07 -5.79
N GLY A 124 8.76 7.02 -6.47
CA GLY A 124 7.48 7.07 -7.18
C GLY A 124 6.29 7.32 -6.26
N GLY A 125 6.34 6.89 -5.00
CA GLY A 125 5.35 7.23 -3.98
C GLY A 125 5.37 8.72 -3.62
N PHE A 126 6.55 9.31 -3.53
CA PHE A 126 6.69 10.76 -3.32
C PHE A 126 6.14 11.55 -4.53
N VAL A 127 6.53 11.17 -5.75
CA VAL A 127 6.05 11.80 -7.00
C VAL A 127 4.53 11.66 -7.14
N ALA A 128 3.98 10.47 -6.88
CA ALA A 128 2.53 10.24 -6.93
C ALA A 128 1.77 11.14 -5.94
N GLY A 129 2.32 11.34 -4.74
CA GLY A 129 1.75 12.26 -3.75
C GLY A 129 1.72 13.71 -4.22
N LEU A 130 2.82 14.20 -4.80
CA LEU A 130 2.89 15.55 -5.37
C LEU A 130 1.95 15.75 -6.56
N ALA A 131 1.88 14.76 -7.46
CA ALA A 131 0.96 14.81 -8.59
C ALA A 131 -0.50 14.79 -8.14
N ALA A 132 -0.85 13.97 -7.14
CA ALA A 132 -2.19 13.96 -6.55
C ALA A 132 -2.56 15.32 -5.95
N ALA A 133 -1.63 15.99 -5.26
CA ALA A 133 -1.86 17.32 -4.72
C ALA A 133 -2.09 18.38 -5.81
N ARG A 134 -1.34 18.30 -6.91
CA ARG A 134 -1.48 19.23 -8.06
C ARG A 134 -2.74 18.99 -8.89
N ARG A 135 -3.16 17.72 -9.00
CA ARG A 135 -4.30 17.27 -9.82
C ARG A 135 -5.46 16.72 -8.98
N ARG A 136 -5.66 17.30 -7.80
CA ARG A 136 -6.52 16.79 -6.73
C ARG A 136 -7.97 16.52 -7.14
N GLU A 137 -8.51 17.27 -8.11
CA GLU A 137 -9.89 17.12 -8.61
C GLU A 137 -10.05 15.93 -9.58
N GLU A 138 -8.93 15.35 -10.04
CA GLU A 138 -8.91 14.29 -11.04
C GLU A 138 -8.55 12.93 -10.43
N ILE A 139 -7.99 12.93 -9.22
CA ILE A 139 -7.48 11.73 -8.57
C ILE A 139 -8.42 11.29 -7.45
N SER A 140 -8.98 10.09 -7.58
CA SER A 140 -9.95 9.52 -6.64
C SER A 140 -9.32 8.88 -5.40
N GLY A 141 -8.03 8.57 -5.44
CA GLY A 141 -7.30 7.97 -4.32
C GLY A 141 -5.80 7.91 -4.57
N LEU A 142 -5.04 7.87 -3.49
CA LEU A 142 -3.59 7.83 -3.50
C LEU A 142 -3.09 6.69 -2.61
N ILE A 143 -2.21 5.86 -3.15
CA ILE A 143 -1.52 4.79 -2.42
C ILE A 143 -0.02 5.06 -2.48
N MET A 144 0.62 5.17 -1.33
CA MET A 144 2.06 5.36 -1.21
C MET A 144 2.65 4.22 -0.37
N VAL A 145 3.56 3.46 -0.94
CA VAL A 145 4.24 2.36 -0.26
C VAL A 145 5.69 2.75 -0.03
N TYR A 146 6.09 2.84 1.22
CA TYR A 146 7.40 3.34 1.70
C TYR A 146 7.90 4.58 0.93
N PRO A 147 7.07 5.67 0.82
CA PRO A 147 7.41 6.82 -0.02
C PRO A 147 8.68 7.51 0.46
N ALA A 148 9.59 7.82 -0.47
CA ALA A 148 10.90 8.39 -0.15
C ALA A 148 10.84 9.89 0.23
N LEU A 149 10.02 10.23 1.22
CA LEU A 149 9.85 11.59 1.74
C LEU A 149 11.09 12.12 2.48
N CYS A 150 12.09 11.26 2.69
CA CYS A 150 13.40 11.62 3.23
C CYS A 150 14.33 12.30 2.22
N ILE A 151 14.02 12.25 0.91
CA ILE A 151 14.89 12.79 -0.16
C ILE A 151 15.31 14.24 0.11
N PRO A 152 14.44 15.19 0.48
CA PRO A 152 14.84 16.57 0.79
C PRO A 152 15.83 16.67 1.95
N ASP A 153 15.61 15.90 3.02
CA ASP A 153 16.51 15.87 4.18
C ASP A 153 17.85 15.22 3.84
N HIS A 154 17.85 14.17 3.02
CA HIS A 154 19.06 13.51 2.54
C HIS A 154 19.88 14.46 1.67
N ALA A 155 19.27 15.21 0.75
CA ALA A 155 19.95 16.23 -0.05
C ALA A 155 20.59 17.30 0.82
N ARG A 156 19.86 17.86 1.78
CA ARG A 156 20.40 18.87 2.74
C ARG A 156 21.61 18.38 3.53
N ARG A 157 21.71 17.06 3.76
CA ARG A 157 22.86 16.41 4.43
C ARG A 157 23.97 16.01 3.47
N GLY A 158 23.79 16.17 2.15
CA GLY A 158 24.73 15.72 1.14
C GLY A 158 24.72 14.20 0.92
N CYS A 159 23.55 13.58 1.04
CA CYS A 159 23.35 12.15 0.84
C CYS A 159 22.17 11.92 -0.11
N LEU A 160 22.41 11.42 -1.32
CA LEU A 160 21.35 11.08 -2.29
C LEU A 160 21.67 9.74 -2.95
N GLY A 161 20.67 8.83 -2.97
CA GLY A 161 20.78 7.53 -3.66
C GLY A 161 21.98 6.68 -3.23
N GLY A 162 22.46 6.86 -2.00
CA GLY A 162 23.68 6.21 -1.47
C GLY A 162 24.97 7.00 -1.68
N ALA A 163 24.98 8.07 -2.49
CA ALA A 163 26.10 8.99 -2.63
C ALA A 163 26.25 9.88 -1.40
N CYS A 164 27.51 10.21 -1.02
CA CYS A 164 27.83 11.18 0.03
C CYS A 164 28.75 12.26 -0.55
N TYR A 165 28.39 13.52 -0.32
CA TYR A 165 29.12 14.69 -0.83
C TYR A 165 28.94 15.90 0.12
N ASP A 166 29.78 16.92 -0.06
CA ASP A 166 29.61 18.19 0.67
C ASP A 166 28.39 18.97 0.12
N PRO A 167 27.32 19.17 0.88
CA PRO A 167 26.13 19.90 0.41
C PRO A 167 26.40 21.38 0.07
N LYS A 168 27.55 21.93 0.50
CA LYS A 168 27.99 23.29 0.12
C LYS A 168 28.79 23.30 -1.20
N LYS A 169 29.18 22.13 -1.70
CA LYS A 169 29.95 21.93 -2.95
C LYS A 169 29.39 20.75 -3.72
N VAL A 170 28.12 20.81 -4.09
CA VAL A 170 27.42 19.74 -4.80
C VAL A 170 28.10 19.50 -6.14
N PRO A 171 28.54 18.27 -6.45
CA PRO A 171 29.14 17.96 -7.74
C PRO A 171 28.09 18.03 -8.86
N ASP A 172 28.52 18.37 -10.09
CA ASP A 172 27.62 18.42 -11.25
C ASP A 172 26.96 17.05 -11.54
N ARG A 173 27.68 15.98 -11.20
CA ARG A 173 27.23 14.58 -11.33
C ARG A 173 27.39 13.90 -9.99
N ILE A 174 26.29 13.41 -9.44
CA ILE A 174 26.20 12.70 -8.15
C ILE A 174 26.15 11.21 -8.47
N ASP A 175 27.25 10.49 -8.23
CA ASP A 175 27.36 9.06 -8.47
C ASP A 175 26.65 8.28 -7.34
N CYS A 176 25.48 7.74 -7.65
CA CYS A 176 24.66 6.91 -6.76
C CYS A 176 24.97 5.39 -6.93
N GLY A 177 26.11 5.04 -7.53
CA GLY A 177 26.54 3.68 -7.79
C GLY A 177 25.83 3.01 -8.96
N ARG A 178 24.53 2.87 -8.91
CA ARG A 178 23.71 2.27 -9.99
C ARG A 178 23.16 3.30 -10.98
N SER A 179 23.25 4.58 -10.65
CA SER A 179 22.75 5.68 -11.46
C SER A 179 23.52 6.95 -11.13
N VAL A 180 23.46 7.93 -12.01
CA VAL A 180 24.12 9.23 -11.82
C VAL A 180 23.05 10.32 -11.89
N LEU A 181 22.83 11.02 -10.78
CA LEU A 181 21.97 12.19 -10.74
C LEU A 181 22.74 13.45 -11.15
N GLY A 182 22.08 14.39 -11.79
CA GLY A 182 22.61 15.73 -11.98
C GLY A 182 22.48 16.60 -10.74
N LYS A 183 23.36 17.60 -10.62
CA LYS A 183 23.32 18.61 -9.55
C LYS A 183 21.93 19.24 -9.36
N GLY A 184 21.21 19.49 -10.46
CA GLY A 184 19.89 20.10 -10.41
C GLY A 184 18.84 19.27 -9.68
N PHE A 185 19.00 17.93 -9.56
CA PHE A 185 18.14 17.12 -8.68
C PHE A 185 18.32 17.55 -7.22
N HIS A 186 19.58 17.66 -6.75
CA HIS A 186 19.89 18.14 -5.41
C HIS A 186 19.36 19.55 -5.18
N ASP A 187 19.63 20.48 -6.11
CA ASP A 187 19.27 21.89 -5.96
C ASP A 187 17.75 22.07 -5.83
N GLU A 188 16.97 21.26 -6.52
CA GLU A 188 15.51 21.26 -6.42
C GLU A 188 15.05 20.69 -5.06
N VAL A 189 15.41 19.42 -4.77
CA VAL A 189 14.84 18.71 -3.63
C VAL A 189 15.29 19.27 -2.28
N ALA A 190 16.48 19.87 -2.21
CA ALA A 190 16.97 20.49 -0.97
C ALA A 190 16.07 21.64 -0.47
N GLY A 191 15.33 22.30 -1.37
CA GLY A 191 14.37 23.36 -1.06
C GLY A 191 12.95 22.89 -0.75
N MET A 192 12.61 21.61 -0.96
CA MET A 192 11.25 21.10 -0.83
C MET A 192 10.84 20.82 0.61
N ASP A 193 9.56 21.04 0.91
CA ASP A 193 8.87 20.52 2.09
C ASP A 193 7.78 19.54 1.63
N PRO A 194 8.08 18.22 1.62
CA PRO A 194 7.14 17.25 1.11
C PRO A 194 5.83 17.20 1.89
N PHE A 195 5.86 17.48 3.19
CA PHE A 195 4.68 17.39 4.05
C PHE A 195 3.69 18.52 3.78
N LEU A 196 4.20 19.73 3.53
CA LEU A 196 3.37 20.86 3.13
C LEU A 196 2.73 20.64 1.76
N GLU A 197 3.52 20.14 0.79
CA GLU A 197 3.01 19.91 -0.57
C GLU A 197 1.96 18.79 -0.60
N LEU A 198 2.22 17.66 0.07
CA LEU A 198 1.29 16.53 0.14
C LEU A 198 -0.04 16.88 0.80
N SER A 199 -0.06 17.78 1.79
CA SER A 199 -1.27 18.19 2.52
C SER A 199 -2.32 18.87 1.65
N ALA A 200 -1.95 19.34 0.45
CA ALA A 200 -2.88 19.95 -0.49
C ALA A 200 -3.81 18.95 -1.20
N TYR A 201 -3.52 17.63 -1.12
CA TYR A 201 -4.41 16.60 -1.63
C TYR A 201 -5.52 16.32 -0.63
N GLY A 202 -6.78 16.57 -1.01
CA GLY A 202 -7.96 16.39 -0.14
C GLY A 202 -8.63 15.00 -0.27
N GLY A 203 -8.16 14.13 -1.19
CA GLY A 203 -8.73 12.80 -1.40
C GLY A 203 -8.23 11.75 -0.39
N ARG A 204 -8.70 10.51 -0.55
CA ARG A 204 -8.32 9.39 0.32
C ARG A 204 -6.88 8.95 0.09
N VAL A 205 -6.16 8.70 1.17
CA VAL A 205 -4.74 8.26 1.13
C VAL A 205 -4.55 6.97 1.91
N LEU A 206 -3.86 6.00 1.29
CA LEU A 206 -3.28 4.85 1.97
C LEU A 206 -1.76 5.00 1.96
N LEU A 207 -1.15 5.03 3.14
CA LEU A 207 0.29 5.10 3.34
C LEU A 207 0.75 3.81 4.03
N ILE A 208 1.68 3.08 3.42
CA ILE A 208 2.22 1.82 3.95
C ILE A 208 3.72 1.99 4.13
N GLN A 209 4.25 1.63 5.32
CA GLN A 209 5.66 1.81 5.64
C GLN A 209 6.18 0.65 6.49
N GLY A 210 7.37 0.14 6.14
CA GLY A 210 8.09 -0.83 6.95
C GLY A 210 8.73 -0.19 8.18
N LEU A 211 8.66 -0.88 9.33
CA LEU A 211 9.29 -0.39 10.56
C LEU A 211 10.81 -0.59 10.56
N GLU A 212 11.32 -1.57 9.83
CA GLU A 212 12.74 -1.87 9.68
C GLU A 212 13.33 -1.36 8.36
N ASP A 213 12.67 -0.36 7.73
CA ASP A 213 13.16 0.26 6.51
C ASP A 213 14.43 1.10 6.80
N GLY A 214 15.58 0.58 6.36
CA GLY A 214 16.88 1.22 6.55
C GLY A 214 17.17 2.35 5.54
N ILE A 215 16.29 2.60 4.56
CA ILE A 215 16.43 3.66 3.55
C ILE A 215 15.51 4.83 3.88
N VAL A 216 14.25 4.55 4.21
CA VAL A 216 13.25 5.54 4.58
C VAL A 216 12.75 5.23 5.99
N ASP A 217 13.23 5.99 6.96
CA ASP A 217 12.78 5.85 8.35
C ASP A 217 11.26 6.06 8.47
N TYR A 218 10.59 5.20 9.21
CA TYR A 218 9.12 5.21 9.34
C TYR A 218 8.57 6.53 9.92
N SER A 219 9.40 7.33 10.60
CA SER A 219 9.00 8.64 11.12
C SER A 219 8.54 9.59 10.02
N TYR A 220 9.05 9.44 8.78
CA TYR A 220 8.58 10.21 7.64
C TYR A 220 7.13 9.89 7.29
N ALA A 221 6.75 8.62 7.34
CA ALA A 221 5.37 8.20 7.13
C ALA A 221 4.43 8.71 8.25
N VAL A 222 4.90 8.70 9.51
CA VAL A 222 4.15 9.26 10.64
C VAL A 222 3.93 10.77 10.47
N LYS A 223 4.97 11.51 10.05
CA LYS A 223 4.85 12.95 9.74
C LYS A 223 3.90 13.21 8.58
N ALA A 224 4.00 12.43 7.51
CA ALA A 224 3.11 12.55 6.35
C ALA A 224 1.65 12.33 6.75
N ARG A 225 1.35 11.28 7.55
CA ARG A 225 -0.01 11.08 8.06
C ARG A 225 -0.51 12.27 8.87
N ALA A 226 0.36 12.88 9.66
CA ALA A 226 -0.01 14.02 10.50
C ALA A 226 -0.26 15.33 9.69
N SER A 227 0.20 15.41 8.44
CA SER A 227 -0.04 16.55 7.54
C SER A 227 -1.38 16.50 6.84
N TYR A 228 -2.05 15.34 6.81
CA TYR A 228 -3.40 15.17 6.27
C TYR A 228 -4.48 15.39 7.33
N GLU A 229 -5.69 15.74 6.90
CA GLU A 229 -6.83 15.87 7.79
C GLU A 229 -7.15 14.54 8.51
N LYS A 230 -7.80 14.64 9.67
CA LYS A 230 -8.17 13.45 10.45
C LYS A 230 -9.09 12.53 9.66
N GLY A 231 -8.70 11.26 9.54
CA GLY A 231 -9.46 10.23 8.81
C GLY A 231 -9.19 10.17 7.31
N GLN A 232 -8.45 11.12 6.74
CA GLN A 232 -8.12 11.17 5.31
C GLN A 232 -7.02 10.18 4.95
N CYS A 233 -5.94 10.11 5.75
CA CYS A 233 -4.81 9.24 5.53
C CYS A 233 -4.82 8.06 6.50
N ARG A 234 -4.94 6.85 5.95
CA ARG A 234 -4.71 5.60 6.67
C ARG A 234 -3.23 5.24 6.60
N LEU A 235 -2.56 5.22 7.75
CA LEU A 235 -1.18 4.76 7.87
C LEU A 235 -1.15 3.31 8.34
N GLN A 236 -0.45 2.46 7.60
CA GLN A 236 -0.12 1.10 7.99
C GLN A 236 1.39 0.96 8.19
N LEU A 237 1.78 0.62 9.42
CA LEU A 237 3.17 0.29 9.76
C LEU A 237 3.33 -1.23 9.78
N VAL A 238 4.21 -1.76 8.93
CA VAL A 238 4.43 -3.20 8.76
C VAL A 238 5.71 -3.61 9.49
N ARG A 239 5.59 -4.52 10.45
CA ARG A 239 6.73 -5.04 11.20
C ARG A 239 7.60 -5.94 10.34
N ASN A 240 8.90 -5.97 10.63
CA ASN A 240 9.93 -6.75 9.93
C ASN A 240 10.00 -6.47 8.41
N MET A 241 9.37 -5.43 7.93
CA MET A 241 9.46 -5.00 6.55
C MET A 241 10.53 -3.93 6.40
N GLY A 242 11.52 -4.21 5.55
CA GLY A 242 12.51 -3.26 5.07
C GLY A 242 11.97 -2.40 3.91
N HIS A 243 12.90 -1.85 3.10
CA HIS A 243 12.54 -1.05 1.92
C HIS A 243 11.99 -1.88 0.76
N SER A 244 12.12 -3.20 0.80
CA SER A 244 11.58 -4.11 -0.21
C SER A 244 10.80 -5.21 0.53
N PRO A 245 9.49 -5.35 0.29
CA PRO A 245 8.69 -6.40 0.89
C PRO A 245 9.08 -7.78 0.33
N ASP A 246 9.07 -8.80 1.18
CA ASP A 246 9.04 -10.19 0.72
C ASP A 246 7.65 -10.55 0.16
N GLU A 247 7.50 -11.78 -0.38
CA GLU A 247 6.25 -12.22 -1.00
C GLU A 247 5.06 -12.19 -0.02
N GLY A 248 5.24 -12.62 1.22
CA GLY A 248 4.18 -12.62 2.24
C GLY A 248 3.78 -11.20 2.66
N GLN A 249 4.75 -10.29 2.76
CA GLN A 249 4.52 -8.89 3.05
C GLN A 249 3.83 -8.19 1.87
N PHE A 250 4.19 -8.55 0.62
CA PHE A 250 3.54 -8.03 -0.57
C PHE A 250 2.05 -8.41 -0.62
N GLU A 251 1.70 -9.67 -0.33
CA GLU A 251 0.30 -10.10 -0.26
C GLU A 251 -0.47 -9.37 0.86
N SER A 252 0.14 -9.15 2.02
CA SER A 252 -0.44 -8.35 3.12
C SER A 252 -0.67 -6.90 2.72
N ILE A 253 0.29 -6.28 2.02
CA ILE A 253 0.14 -4.93 1.44
C ILE A 253 -1.06 -4.90 0.50
N PHE A 254 -1.18 -5.89 -0.39
CA PHE A 254 -2.28 -5.95 -1.36
C PHE A 254 -3.63 -6.21 -0.71
N ALA A 255 -3.70 -7.03 0.34
CA ALA A 255 -4.91 -7.18 1.13
C ALA A 255 -5.37 -5.84 1.73
N SER A 256 -4.44 -5.03 2.23
CA SER A 256 -4.75 -3.68 2.74
C SER A 256 -5.17 -2.69 1.65
N ILE A 257 -4.54 -2.78 0.46
CA ILE A 257 -4.96 -2.02 -0.73
C ILE A 257 -6.40 -2.38 -1.10
N ARG A 258 -6.75 -3.67 -1.15
CA ARG A 258 -8.10 -4.14 -1.44
C ARG A 258 -9.14 -3.54 -0.48
N GLN A 259 -8.86 -3.55 0.82
CA GLN A 259 -9.76 -2.94 1.82
C GLN A 259 -9.89 -1.42 1.62
N PHE A 260 -8.78 -0.75 1.29
CA PHE A 260 -8.81 0.68 1.00
C PHE A 260 -9.66 1.01 -0.24
N LEU A 261 -9.51 0.23 -1.32
CA LEU A 261 -10.29 0.40 -2.55
C LEU A 261 -11.78 0.11 -2.36
N ALA A 262 -12.10 -0.88 -1.52
CA ALA A 262 -13.48 -1.20 -1.14
C ALA A 262 -14.13 -0.18 -0.19
N GLY A 263 -13.44 0.92 0.15
CA GLY A 263 -13.98 1.92 1.06
C GLY A 263 -14.06 1.48 2.52
N ARG A 264 -13.45 0.36 2.90
CA ARG A 264 -13.53 -0.19 4.24
C ARG A 264 -12.60 0.55 5.20
N GLU A 265 -13.09 0.80 6.42
CA GLU A 265 -12.34 1.44 7.51
C GLU A 265 -11.81 0.37 8.47
N GLU A 266 -10.56 0.52 8.91
CA GLU A 266 -10.00 -0.33 9.95
C GLU A 266 -10.59 0.04 11.31
N ILE A 267 -11.25 -0.91 11.93
CA ILE A 267 -11.94 -0.72 13.20
C ILE A 267 -11.21 -1.36 14.38
N LEU A 268 -10.55 -2.50 14.18
CA LEU A 268 -9.76 -3.17 15.21
C LEU A 268 -8.41 -3.62 14.67
N SER A 269 -7.38 -3.45 15.50
CA SER A 269 -6.03 -4.01 15.29
C SER A 269 -5.68 -4.87 16.51
N ILE A 270 -5.65 -6.19 16.34
CA ILE A 270 -5.52 -7.15 17.44
C ILE A 270 -4.19 -7.87 17.31
N ARG A 271 -3.29 -7.63 18.24
CA ARG A 271 -2.02 -8.32 18.33
C ARG A 271 -2.21 -9.69 18.97
N ILE A 272 -1.86 -10.74 18.26
CA ILE A 272 -1.95 -12.13 18.73
C ILE A 272 -0.59 -12.59 19.26
N ILE A 273 -0.62 -13.25 20.43
CA ILE A 273 0.55 -13.86 21.07
C ILE A 273 0.23 -15.34 21.27
N ILE A 274 0.83 -16.19 20.44
CA ILE A 274 0.63 -17.65 20.52
C ILE A 274 1.28 -18.14 21.80
N THR A 275 0.52 -18.85 22.63
CA THR A 275 0.95 -19.39 23.92
C THR A 275 1.42 -20.83 23.81
N HIS A 276 0.68 -21.67 23.09
CA HIS A 276 1.04 -23.06 22.78
C HIS A 276 0.24 -23.59 21.59
N SER A 277 0.63 -24.74 21.10
CA SER A 277 -0.07 -25.43 20.03
C SER A 277 -0.28 -26.89 20.36
N GLU A 278 -1.38 -27.47 19.88
CA GLU A 278 -1.73 -28.87 20.03
C GLU A 278 -2.07 -29.47 18.66
N LYS A 279 -1.45 -30.60 18.34
CA LYS A 279 -1.74 -31.34 17.12
C LYS A 279 -2.57 -32.58 17.43
N LEU A 280 -3.67 -32.75 16.73
CA LEU A 280 -4.59 -33.88 16.85
C LEU A 280 -4.68 -34.56 15.48
N CYS A 281 -4.68 -35.89 15.49
CA CYS A 281 -4.89 -36.70 14.30
C CYS A 281 -6.07 -37.64 14.58
N ASP A 282 -7.12 -37.55 13.79
CA ASP A 282 -8.30 -38.42 13.92
C ASP A 282 -8.75 -38.89 12.53
N ASN A 283 -8.80 -40.23 12.32
CA ASN A 283 -9.27 -40.87 11.11
C ASN A 283 -8.67 -40.31 9.80
N GLY A 284 -7.39 -39.90 9.82
CA GLY A 284 -6.69 -39.33 8.68
C GLY A 284 -6.90 -37.82 8.49
N ALA A 285 -7.70 -37.17 9.32
CA ALA A 285 -7.78 -35.72 9.38
C ALA A 285 -6.68 -35.20 10.32
N GLU A 286 -5.99 -34.14 9.89
CA GLU A 286 -5.03 -33.41 10.73
C GLU A 286 -5.69 -32.13 11.26
N GLN A 287 -5.59 -31.93 12.56
CA GLN A 287 -6.05 -30.71 13.23
C GLN A 287 -4.90 -30.10 14.05
N CYS A 288 -4.73 -28.80 13.92
CA CYS A 288 -3.80 -28.02 14.76
C CYS A 288 -4.59 -26.91 15.46
N ASN A 289 -4.56 -26.94 16.78
CA ASN A 289 -5.12 -25.89 17.63
C ASN A 289 -4.00 -24.97 18.07
N LEU A 290 -4.11 -23.67 17.76
CA LEU A 290 -3.18 -22.64 18.21
C LEU A 290 -3.88 -21.82 19.29
N TYR A 291 -3.45 -21.98 20.54
CA TYR A 291 -3.95 -21.20 21.65
C TYR A 291 -3.18 -19.90 21.78
N PHE A 292 -3.89 -18.82 22.05
CA PHE A 292 -3.29 -17.50 22.07
C PHE A 292 -3.94 -16.59 23.10
N THR A 293 -3.21 -15.56 23.45
CA THR A 293 -3.66 -14.33 24.09
C THR A 293 -3.33 -13.15 23.17
N GLY A 294 -3.54 -11.93 23.62
CA GLY A 294 -3.23 -10.75 22.82
C GLY A 294 -3.86 -9.49 23.35
N TYR A 295 -3.74 -8.43 22.59
CA TYR A 295 -4.33 -7.15 22.93
C TYR A 295 -4.77 -6.38 21.68
N CYS A 296 -5.73 -5.50 21.86
CA CYS A 296 -6.23 -4.58 20.83
C CYS A 296 -5.96 -3.14 21.27
N GLU A 297 -5.41 -2.35 20.36
CA GLU A 297 -5.24 -0.91 20.50
C GLU A 297 -5.82 -0.24 19.25
N SER A 298 -7.05 0.22 19.34
CA SER A 298 -7.71 0.95 18.25
C SER A 298 -8.49 2.14 18.81
N PRO A 299 -8.87 3.11 17.95
CA PRO A 299 -9.74 4.21 18.36
C PRO A 299 -11.12 3.77 18.86
N TYR A 300 -11.56 2.58 18.44
CA TYR A 300 -12.88 2.04 18.76
C TYR A 300 -12.88 1.20 20.05
N PHE A 301 -11.77 0.48 20.31
CA PHE A 301 -11.69 -0.43 21.43
C PHE A 301 -10.23 -0.63 21.88
N GLN A 302 -10.02 -0.68 23.21
CA GLN A 302 -8.74 -1.01 23.82
C GLN A 302 -8.94 -2.10 24.87
N GLY A 303 -8.24 -3.22 24.73
CA GLY A 303 -8.43 -4.34 25.66
C GLY A 303 -7.53 -5.54 25.37
N THR A 304 -7.77 -6.63 26.08
CA THR A 304 -6.96 -7.84 26.00
C THR A 304 -7.82 -9.07 25.68
N VAL A 305 -7.21 -10.04 25.01
CA VAL A 305 -7.84 -11.34 24.74
C VAL A 305 -7.92 -12.14 26.05
N LEU A 306 -9.12 -12.54 26.40
CA LEU A 306 -9.37 -13.40 27.56
C LEU A 306 -8.80 -14.81 27.33
N PRO A 307 -8.48 -15.58 28.40
CA PRO A 307 -8.10 -16.98 28.28
C PRO A 307 -9.12 -17.79 27.48
N GLY A 308 -8.63 -18.69 26.61
CA GLY A 308 -9.45 -19.55 25.76
C GLY A 308 -9.49 -19.18 24.28
N GLY A 309 -8.76 -18.12 23.88
CA GLY A 309 -8.57 -17.82 22.46
C GLY A 309 -7.89 -18.98 21.73
N CYS A 310 -8.50 -19.45 20.63
CA CYS A 310 -8.01 -20.59 19.86
C CYS A 310 -8.24 -20.41 18.36
N ASP A 311 -7.22 -20.72 17.56
CA ASP A 311 -7.29 -20.84 16.10
C ASP A 311 -7.22 -22.34 15.77
N VAL A 312 -8.29 -22.89 15.23
CA VAL A 312 -8.43 -24.28 14.82
C VAL A 312 -8.21 -24.38 13.33
N ARG A 313 -7.15 -25.08 12.95
CA ARG A 313 -6.78 -25.39 11.57
C ARG A 313 -6.99 -26.88 11.33
N ARG A 314 -7.92 -27.23 10.48
CA ARG A 314 -8.27 -28.61 10.17
C ARG A 314 -8.11 -28.89 8.68
N GLU A 315 -7.47 -30.03 8.38
CA GLU A 315 -7.32 -30.54 7.02
C GLU A 315 -7.94 -31.92 6.94
N ASP A 316 -9.09 -32.02 6.27
CA ASP A 316 -9.80 -33.28 6.05
C ASP A 316 -9.42 -33.86 4.69
N PRO A 317 -9.13 -35.19 4.58
CA PRO A 317 -8.88 -35.83 3.29
C PRO A 317 -10.04 -35.61 2.31
N GLY A 318 -9.77 -34.94 1.17
CA GLY A 318 -10.74 -34.67 0.12
C GLY A 318 -11.70 -33.51 0.34
N LYS A 319 -11.61 -32.77 1.48
CA LYS A 319 -12.45 -31.60 1.76
C LYS A 319 -11.67 -30.28 1.82
N GLY A 320 -10.33 -30.34 1.83
CA GLY A 320 -9.48 -29.14 1.92
C GLY A 320 -9.26 -28.64 3.36
N LYS A 321 -8.72 -27.43 3.46
CA LYS A 321 -8.38 -26.80 4.75
C LYS A 321 -9.50 -25.91 5.25
N ALA A 322 -9.86 -26.05 6.51
CA ALA A 322 -10.75 -25.14 7.23
C ALA A 322 -9.95 -24.45 8.35
N VAL A 323 -10.11 -23.15 8.46
CA VAL A 323 -9.46 -22.34 9.51
C VAL A 323 -10.52 -21.48 10.18
N ARG A 324 -10.59 -21.54 11.52
CA ARG A 324 -11.52 -20.79 12.35
C ARG A 324 -10.90 -20.40 13.67
N ALA A 325 -10.83 -19.12 13.94
CA ALA A 325 -10.39 -18.58 15.21
C ALA A 325 -11.59 -18.07 16.02
N GLU A 326 -11.62 -18.36 17.32
CA GLU A 326 -12.66 -17.90 18.24
C GLU A 326 -12.04 -17.38 19.53
N TYR A 327 -12.40 -16.16 19.91
CA TYR A 327 -11.84 -15.51 21.09
C TYR A 327 -12.69 -14.34 21.56
N THR A 328 -12.50 -13.94 22.82
CA THR A 328 -13.18 -12.79 23.42
C THR A 328 -12.16 -11.79 23.91
N LEU A 329 -12.34 -10.51 23.59
CA LEU A 329 -11.61 -9.40 24.20
C LEU A 329 -12.47 -8.77 25.31
N GLU A 330 -11.80 -8.35 26.39
CA GLU A 330 -12.39 -7.51 27.42
C GLU A 330 -11.61 -6.21 27.55
N GLY A 331 -12.28 -5.07 27.59
CA GLY A 331 -11.63 -3.77 27.61
C GLY A 331 -12.57 -2.60 27.71
N LEU A 332 -12.14 -1.48 27.10
CA LEU A 332 -12.89 -0.22 27.04
C LEU A 332 -13.24 0.10 25.59
N ASP A 333 -14.48 0.53 25.35
CA ASP A 333 -14.90 1.08 24.06
C ASP A 333 -14.50 2.54 23.87
N CYS A 334 -14.86 3.14 22.75
CA CYS A 334 -14.53 4.53 22.41
C CYS A 334 -15.17 5.59 23.33
N GLU A 335 -16.15 5.20 24.14
CA GLU A 335 -16.76 6.04 25.18
C GLU A 335 -16.15 5.78 26.56
N GLY A 336 -15.13 4.90 26.65
CA GLY A 336 -14.49 4.52 27.91
C GLY A 336 -15.30 3.59 28.79
N GLN A 337 -16.34 2.93 28.23
CA GLN A 337 -17.15 1.97 28.96
C GLN A 337 -16.56 0.56 28.85
N ARG A 338 -16.58 -0.19 29.96
CA ARG A 338 -16.18 -1.60 29.96
C ARG A 338 -17.14 -2.42 29.12
N CYS A 339 -16.57 -3.22 28.23
CA CYS A 339 -17.35 -4.12 27.37
C CYS A 339 -16.53 -5.33 26.92
N ARG A 340 -17.22 -6.25 26.25
CA ARG A 340 -16.63 -7.43 25.63
C ARG A 340 -16.92 -7.46 24.14
N LEU A 341 -15.91 -7.91 23.37
CA LEU A 341 -16.04 -8.25 21.95
C LEU A 341 -15.79 -9.75 21.81
N HIS A 342 -16.81 -10.52 21.47
CA HIS A 342 -16.66 -11.93 21.09
C HIS A 342 -16.50 -12.00 19.58
N ILE A 343 -15.40 -12.56 19.11
CA ILE A 343 -15.01 -12.60 17.72
C ILE A 343 -14.87 -14.05 17.26
N VAL A 344 -15.57 -14.36 16.16
CA VAL A 344 -15.39 -15.58 15.39
C VAL A 344 -14.84 -15.17 14.03
N ASN A 345 -13.65 -15.58 13.70
CA ASN A 345 -13.00 -15.26 12.44
C ASN A 345 -12.76 -16.55 11.65
N GLN A 346 -13.31 -16.65 10.47
CA GLN A 346 -13.21 -17.83 9.61
C GLN A 346 -12.76 -17.43 8.21
N TRP A 347 -12.07 -18.34 7.54
CA TRP A 347 -11.69 -18.14 6.15
C TRP A 347 -12.89 -18.38 5.25
N GLY A 348 -13.30 -17.35 4.50
CA GLY A 348 -14.34 -17.39 3.50
C GLY A 348 -13.82 -17.87 2.15
N GLN A 349 -14.40 -17.38 1.05
CA GLN A 349 -13.98 -17.74 -0.31
C GLN A 349 -12.70 -17.01 -0.72
N GLU A 350 -12.55 -15.73 -0.35
CA GLU A 350 -11.43 -14.89 -0.77
C GLU A 350 -10.74 -14.18 0.41
N ASP A 351 -11.46 -13.91 1.48
CA ASP A 351 -11.00 -13.14 2.65
C ASP A 351 -11.40 -13.81 3.97
N TRP A 352 -10.85 -13.31 5.08
CA TRP A 352 -11.32 -13.61 6.41
C TRP A 352 -12.63 -12.87 6.69
N GLU A 353 -13.65 -13.61 7.14
CA GLU A 353 -14.99 -13.11 7.45
C GLU A 353 -15.22 -13.13 8.97
N PRO A 354 -14.86 -12.06 9.70
CA PRO A 354 -15.11 -11.98 11.12
C PRO A 354 -16.56 -11.67 11.42
N VAL A 355 -17.09 -12.33 12.45
CA VAL A 355 -18.34 -11.99 13.08
C VAL A 355 -18.05 -11.49 14.49
N ILE A 356 -18.54 -10.31 14.85
CA ILE A 356 -18.37 -9.71 16.17
C ILE A 356 -19.71 -9.69 16.89
N ARG A 357 -19.70 -10.03 18.19
CA ARG A 357 -20.81 -9.82 19.12
C ARG A 357 -20.30 -9.01 20.29
N THR A 358 -21.03 -7.96 20.67
CA THR A 358 -20.63 -7.07 21.77
C THR A 358 -21.82 -6.65 22.62
N ASP A 359 -21.55 -6.39 23.89
CA ASP A 359 -22.44 -5.78 24.87
C ASP A 359 -22.26 -4.25 24.96
N SER A 360 -21.30 -3.66 24.23
CA SER A 360 -21.13 -2.21 24.14
C SER A 360 -22.27 -1.56 23.36
N ARG A 361 -22.84 -0.49 23.92
CA ARG A 361 -23.79 0.35 23.19
C ARG A 361 -23.14 1.14 22.07
N ALA A 362 -21.95 1.69 22.31
CA ALA A 362 -21.19 2.46 21.33
C ALA A 362 -20.77 1.62 20.13
N LEU A 363 -20.53 0.31 20.33
CA LEU A 363 -20.09 -0.63 19.31
C LEU A 363 -21.20 -1.60 18.87
N ALA A 364 -22.47 -1.39 19.26
CA ALA A 364 -23.58 -2.29 18.94
C ALA A 364 -23.76 -2.53 17.44
N TRP A 365 -23.37 -1.56 16.60
CA TRP A 365 -23.41 -1.66 15.16
C TRP A 365 -22.50 -2.78 14.60
N LEU A 366 -21.46 -3.19 15.34
CA LEU A 366 -20.59 -4.32 14.95
C LEU A 366 -21.33 -5.66 14.90
N ASN A 367 -22.46 -5.79 15.62
CA ASN A 367 -23.23 -7.03 15.62
C ASN A 367 -23.87 -7.36 14.25
N GLU A 368 -24.02 -6.35 13.39
CA GLU A 368 -24.67 -6.45 12.08
C GLU A 368 -23.77 -5.97 10.94
N ALA A 369 -22.56 -5.51 11.26
CA ALA A 369 -21.63 -4.95 10.27
C ALA A 369 -21.12 -6.03 9.29
N ASP A 370 -20.98 -5.64 8.02
CA ASP A 370 -20.23 -6.41 7.04
C ASP A 370 -18.74 -6.19 7.29
N LEU A 371 -18.07 -7.23 7.77
CA LEU A 371 -16.70 -7.18 8.25
C LEU A 371 -15.79 -8.05 7.38
N THR A 372 -14.55 -7.58 7.19
CA THR A 372 -13.45 -8.39 6.65
C THR A 372 -12.24 -8.27 7.55
N ALA A 373 -11.32 -9.24 7.46
CA ALA A 373 -10.07 -9.14 8.20
C ALA A 373 -8.86 -9.47 7.34
N VAL A 374 -7.72 -8.91 7.74
CA VAL A 374 -6.40 -9.19 7.18
C VAL A 374 -5.51 -9.72 8.29
N LEU A 375 -4.81 -10.82 8.02
CA LEU A 375 -3.83 -11.39 8.92
C LEU A 375 -2.42 -10.97 8.48
N GLU A 376 -1.75 -10.16 9.29
CA GLU A 376 -0.35 -9.78 9.09
C GLU A 376 0.56 -10.65 9.94
N ASN A 377 1.48 -11.38 9.31
CA ASN A 377 2.49 -12.15 10.04
C ASN A 377 3.65 -11.26 10.46
N GLY A 378 4.16 -11.45 11.67
CA GLY A 378 5.28 -10.67 12.20
C GLY A 378 6.09 -11.45 13.26
N ALA A 379 7.34 -11.07 13.51
CA ALA A 379 8.27 -11.77 14.42
C ALA A 379 7.78 -11.90 15.89
N GLY A 380 6.81 -11.09 16.30
CA GLY A 380 6.21 -11.20 17.65
C GLY A 380 4.82 -11.83 17.63
N GLY A 381 4.46 -12.60 16.59
CA GLY A 381 3.15 -13.18 16.35
C GLY A 381 2.31 -12.36 15.34
N PRO A 382 1.20 -12.92 14.84
CA PRO A 382 0.34 -12.27 13.85
C PRO A 382 -0.44 -11.10 14.45
N THR A 383 -0.84 -10.17 13.58
CA THR A 383 -1.81 -9.10 13.87
C THR A 383 -3.05 -9.32 13.02
N VAL A 384 -4.22 -9.39 13.65
CA VAL A 384 -5.51 -9.43 12.97
C VAL A 384 -6.04 -8.01 12.86
N ARG A 385 -6.23 -7.53 11.63
CA ARG A 385 -6.82 -6.21 11.36
C ARG A 385 -8.22 -6.42 10.83
N ILE A 386 -9.22 -5.86 11.48
CA ILE A 386 -10.63 -5.99 11.09
C ILE A 386 -11.12 -4.67 10.51
N PHE A 387 -11.82 -4.77 9.39
CA PHE A 387 -12.34 -3.65 8.61
C PHE A 387 -13.85 -3.76 8.48
N ALA A 388 -14.52 -2.61 8.54
CA ALA A 388 -15.95 -2.48 8.27
C ALA A 388 -16.19 -1.60 7.04
N GLY A 389 -17.27 -1.85 6.29
CA GLY A 389 -17.78 -0.90 5.31
C GLY A 389 -18.23 0.39 6.01
N ARG A 390 -18.07 1.54 5.37
CA ARG A 390 -18.62 2.79 5.90
C ARG A 390 -20.15 2.67 5.95
N ALA A 391 -20.73 2.90 7.11
CA ALA A 391 -22.19 2.97 7.23
C ALA A 391 -22.68 4.17 6.40
N GLY A 392 -23.38 3.92 5.29
CA GLY A 392 -24.10 4.95 4.55
C GLY A 392 -23.64 5.26 3.12
N GLU A 393 -23.10 4.30 2.37
CA GLU A 393 -23.05 4.33 0.90
C GLU A 393 -24.00 3.28 0.33
#